data_dc5ccda8e6ffef47e60bfe74a7bd7009
#
_entry.id   dc5ccda8e6ffef47e60bfe74a7bd7009
#
_cell.length_a   1.000
_cell.length_b   1.000
_cell.length_c   1.000
_cell.angle_alpha   90.00
_cell.angle_beta   90.00
_cell.angle_gamma   90.00
#
_symmetry.space_group_name_H-M   'P 1'
#
loop_
_entity.id
_entity.type
_entity.pdbx_description
1 polymer ?
#
loop_
_entity_poly.entity_id
_entity_poly.type
_entity_poly.pdbx_seq_one_letter_code
_entity_poly.pdbx_strand_id
1 'polypeptide(L)'
;LSRPEGFWLSPDGQTLAFEQVDEAHIPAYRIVHQAAPGGLAPSLVSGMSTQDMVGATKVSHEEHRFCFAGTVNPKVKMGIQKTFPSDGNAEVMWLDLESIFGPDFYLAKTEWLKDNSAIVVQVLDRRQKNIALVMFDATTGAKTNLHLEQAVDEKSWVN
;
A
#
# COMPACT_ATOMS: atom_id res chain seq x y z
N LEU A 1 -3.92 4.67 -8.46
CA LEU A 1 -4.55 4.93 -7.18
C LEU A 1 -3.45 5.35 -6.20
N SER A 2 -3.30 6.65 -5.95
CA SER A 2 -2.41 7.10 -4.88
C SER A 2 -3.05 6.73 -3.54
N ARG A 3 -2.44 5.82 -2.80
CA ARG A 3 -2.73 5.57 -1.39
C ARG A 3 -1.62 6.24 -0.61
N PRO A 4 -1.80 7.46 -0.12
CA PRO A 4 -0.70 8.18 0.51
C PRO A 4 -0.32 7.63 1.87
N GLU A 5 -1.15 6.80 2.52
CA GLU A 5 -0.98 6.55 3.95
C GLU A 5 -0.90 5.07 4.34
N GLY A 6 -1.59 4.14 3.68
CA GLY A 6 -1.57 2.70 4.02
C GLY A 6 -2.07 2.36 5.43
N PHE A 7 -2.77 3.30 6.09
CA PHE A 7 -3.36 3.13 7.41
C PHE A 7 -4.67 3.91 7.55
N TRP A 8 -5.54 3.44 8.45
CA TRP A 8 -6.87 4.01 8.70
C TRP A 8 -7.16 3.98 10.20
N LEU A 9 -7.30 5.15 10.79
CA LEU A 9 -7.67 5.29 12.19
C LEU A 9 -9.19 5.14 12.34
N SER A 10 -9.64 4.40 13.35
CA SER A 10 -11.07 4.31 13.68
C SER A 10 -11.63 5.70 14.05
N PRO A 11 -12.93 5.97 13.87
CA PRO A 11 -13.54 7.26 14.18
C PRO A 11 -13.30 7.75 15.62
N ASP A 12 -13.19 6.83 16.58
CA ASP A 12 -12.88 7.15 17.99
C ASP A 12 -11.38 7.27 18.30
N GLY A 13 -10.51 6.99 17.31
CA GLY A 13 -9.06 7.03 17.46
C GLY A 13 -8.44 5.91 18.30
N GLN A 14 -9.23 4.91 18.72
CA GLN A 14 -8.75 3.85 19.62
C GLN A 14 -8.14 2.66 18.89
N THR A 15 -8.41 2.52 17.59
CA THR A 15 -7.99 1.38 16.79
C THR A 15 -7.39 1.83 15.46
N LEU A 16 -6.28 1.24 15.10
CA LEU A 16 -5.57 1.48 13.85
C LEU A 16 -5.69 0.25 12.96
N ALA A 17 -6.18 0.42 11.75
CA ALA A 17 -6.02 -0.55 10.68
C ALA A 17 -4.85 -0.12 9.79
N PHE A 18 -4.04 -1.07 9.35
CA PHE A 18 -2.88 -0.77 8.51
C PHE A 18 -2.61 -1.88 7.50
N GLU A 19 -1.99 -1.50 6.40
CA GLU A 19 -1.53 -2.37 5.34
C GLU A 19 -0.04 -2.69 5.55
N GLN A 20 0.31 -3.97 5.48
CA GLN A 20 1.69 -4.43 5.38
C GLN A 20 1.94 -4.95 3.98
N VAL A 21 2.95 -4.40 3.32
CA VAL A 21 3.36 -4.79 1.97
C VAL A 21 4.74 -5.44 2.03
N ASP A 22 4.83 -6.69 1.59
CA ASP A 22 6.10 -7.40 1.44
C ASP A 22 6.54 -7.37 -0.03
N GLU A 23 7.58 -6.59 -0.29
CA GLU A 23 8.23 -6.42 -1.58
C GLU A 23 9.59 -7.11 -1.66
N ALA A 24 9.97 -7.93 -0.68
CA ALA A 24 11.32 -8.51 -0.58
C ALA A 24 11.70 -9.33 -1.83
N HIS A 25 10.72 -9.99 -2.45
CA HIS A 25 10.89 -10.80 -3.66
C HIS A 25 10.81 -9.99 -4.97
N ILE A 26 10.44 -8.71 -4.91
CA ILE A 26 10.35 -7.85 -6.10
C ILE A 26 11.74 -7.31 -6.45
N PRO A 27 12.16 -7.43 -7.74
CA PRO A 27 13.45 -6.91 -8.16
C PRO A 27 13.58 -5.41 -7.91
N ALA A 28 14.75 -5.00 -7.41
CA ALA A 28 15.09 -3.59 -7.28
C ALA A 28 15.51 -3.04 -8.66
N TYR A 29 14.97 -1.89 -8.99
CA TYR A 29 15.30 -1.17 -10.21
C TYR A 29 16.03 0.11 -9.84
N ARG A 30 17.17 0.33 -10.49
CA ARG A 30 18.00 1.52 -10.25
C ARG A 30 17.69 2.58 -11.30
N ILE A 31 17.18 3.72 -10.87
CA ILE A 31 17.00 4.91 -11.69
C ILE A 31 18.21 5.81 -11.45
N VAL A 32 18.98 6.03 -12.48
CA VAL A 32 20.13 6.91 -12.42
C VAL A 32 19.68 8.33 -12.80
N HIS A 33 19.82 9.25 -11.87
CA HIS A 33 19.62 10.67 -12.16
C HIS A 33 20.93 11.23 -12.69
N GLN A 34 20.92 11.66 -13.94
CA GLN A 34 21.98 12.53 -14.45
C GLN A 34 21.78 13.89 -13.77
N ALA A 35 22.53 14.12 -12.71
CA ALA A 35 22.47 15.38 -12.00
C ALA A 35 22.74 16.52 -12.96
N ALA A 36 21.90 17.56 -12.90
CA ALA A 36 22.35 18.89 -13.28
C ALA A 36 23.69 19.16 -12.56
N PRO A 37 24.67 19.85 -13.17
CA PRO A 37 25.97 20.08 -12.57
C PRO A 37 25.79 20.48 -11.11
N GLY A 38 26.33 19.62 -10.21
CA GLY A 38 26.28 19.87 -8.79
C GLY A 38 25.13 19.26 -8.00
N GLY A 39 24.09 18.69 -8.59
CA GLY A 39 22.90 18.21 -7.83
C GLY A 39 22.27 19.28 -6.94
N LEU A 40 22.67 20.52 -7.10
CA LEU A 40 22.25 21.68 -6.33
C LEU A 40 21.11 22.39 -7.06
N ALA A 41 20.19 22.94 -6.29
CA ALA A 41 19.14 23.79 -6.84
C ALA A 41 19.78 24.88 -7.72
N PRO A 42 19.16 25.28 -8.84
CA PRO A 42 19.71 26.31 -9.75
C PRO A 42 20.15 27.60 -9.04
N SER A 43 19.54 27.93 -7.91
CA SER A 43 19.88 29.07 -7.07
C SER A 43 21.24 28.93 -6.33
N LEU A 44 21.76 27.73 -6.18
CA LEU A 44 23.05 27.48 -5.48
C LEU A 44 24.22 27.33 -6.45
N VAL A 45 23.94 27.19 -7.75
CA VAL A 45 24.99 27.08 -8.81
C VAL A 45 25.52 28.43 -9.22
N SER A 46 24.77 29.50 -8.98
CA SER A 46 25.19 30.91 -9.30
C SER A 46 26.25 31.36 -8.29
N GLY A 47 27.51 31.26 -8.67
CA GLY A 47 28.66 31.71 -7.86
C GLY A 47 29.68 30.62 -7.54
N MET A 48 29.47 29.37 -7.96
CA MET A 48 30.46 28.30 -7.83
C MET A 48 31.53 28.38 -8.93
N SER A 49 32.78 28.12 -8.53
CA SER A 49 33.88 28.01 -9.49
C SER A 49 33.75 26.74 -10.34
N THR A 50 34.36 26.72 -11.52
CA THR A 50 34.41 25.53 -12.40
C THR A 50 35.04 24.33 -11.72
N GLN A 51 35.94 24.52 -10.75
CA GLN A 51 36.57 23.46 -9.97
C GLN A 51 35.60 22.85 -8.92
N ASP A 52 34.76 23.68 -8.32
CA ASP A 52 33.70 23.23 -7.40
C ASP A 52 32.63 22.43 -8.16
N MET A 53 32.36 22.81 -9.41
CA MET A 53 31.41 22.09 -10.28
C MET A 53 31.89 20.70 -10.71
N VAL A 54 33.20 20.52 -10.92
CA VAL A 54 33.78 19.20 -11.30
C VAL A 54 33.75 18.20 -10.13
N GLY A 55 33.87 18.69 -8.90
CA GLY A 55 33.74 17.86 -7.70
C GLY A 55 32.31 17.51 -7.29
N ALA A 56 31.34 18.23 -7.83
CA ALA A 56 29.93 18.14 -7.45
C ALA A 56 29.05 17.27 -8.39
N THR A 57 29.63 16.67 -9.42
CA THR A 57 28.93 15.69 -10.29
C THR A 57 28.72 14.35 -9.56
N LYS A 58 27.96 14.36 -8.48
CA LYS A 58 27.47 13.11 -7.91
C LYS A 58 26.30 12.63 -8.76
N VAL A 59 26.55 11.56 -9.49
CA VAL A 59 25.48 10.74 -10.07
C VAL A 59 24.69 10.18 -8.86
N SER A 60 23.48 10.67 -8.67
CA SER A 60 22.56 10.11 -7.70
C SER A 60 21.76 9.00 -8.35
N HIS A 61 21.39 8.01 -7.56
CA HIS A 61 20.48 6.98 -8.01
C HIS A 61 19.43 6.74 -6.93
N GLU A 62 18.27 6.34 -7.37
CA GLU A 62 17.18 5.85 -6.54
C GLU A 62 16.97 4.37 -6.84
N GLU A 63 16.72 3.58 -5.82
CA GLU A 63 16.33 2.17 -5.98
C GLU A 63 14.84 2.04 -5.66
N HIS A 64 14.09 1.58 -6.64
CA HIS A 64 12.68 1.28 -6.50
C HIS A 64 12.43 -0.18 -6.79
N ARG A 65 11.57 -0.82 -6.00
CA ARG A 65 11.05 -2.13 -6.32
C ARG A 65 9.87 -1.97 -7.26
N PHE A 66 9.92 -2.64 -8.38
CA PHE A 66 8.89 -2.52 -9.41
C PHE A 66 8.54 -3.87 -10.01
N CYS A 67 7.24 -4.18 -10.02
CA CYS A 67 6.71 -5.37 -10.67
C CYS A 67 6.51 -5.10 -12.15
N PHE A 68 7.20 -5.88 -13.00
CA PHE A 68 6.91 -5.86 -14.42
C PHE A 68 5.61 -6.60 -14.74
N ALA A 69 4.98 -6.24 -15.85
CA ALA A 69 3.79 -6.95 -16.33
C ALA A 69 4.07 -8.46 -16.45
N GLY A 70 3.16 -9.27 -15.90
CA GLY A 70 3.27 -10.73 -15.88
C GLY A 70 4.11 -11.30 -14.74
N THR A 71 4.75 -10.48 -13.90
CA THR A 71 5.46 -10.95 -12.71
C THR A 71 4.56 -10.97 -11.47
N VAL A 72 5.06 -11.55 -10.39
CA VAL A 72 4.35 -11.64 -9.10
C VAL A 72 4.24 -10.26 -8.46
N ASN A 73 3.09 -9.94 -7.88
CA ASN A 73 2.87 -8.72 -7.13
C ASN A 73 3.51 -8.76 -5.73
N PRO A 74 3.70 -7.60 -5.08
CA PRO A 74 3.91 -7.54 -3.64
C PRO A 74 2.82 -8.28 -2.88
N LYS A 75 3.20 -8.92 -1.77
CA LYS A 75 2.22 -9.55 -0.89
C LYS A 75 1.66 -8.51 0.07
N VAL A 76 0.34 -8.46 0.14
CA VAL A 76 -0.37 -7.49 0.97
C VAL A 76 -1.07 -8.22 2.12
N LYS A 77 -0.96 -7.67 3.32
CA LYS A 77 -1.73 -8.08 4.49
C LYS A 77 -2.34 -6.84 5.14
N MET A 78 -3.43 -7.04 5.83
CA MET A 78 -4.06 -5.99 6.61
C MET A 78 -4.18 -6.43 8.06
N GLY A 79 -3.74 -5.57 8.98
CA GLY A 79 -3.80 -5.78 10.41
C GLY A 79 -4.65 -4.72 11.09
N ILE A 80 -5.24 -5.09 12.22
CA ILE A 80 -5.92 -4.19 13.16
C ILE A 80 -5.22 -4.26 14.51
N GLN A 81 -4.98 -3.11 15.10
CA GLN A 81 -4.29 -2.98 16.38
C GLN A 81 -4.89 -1.86 17.22
N LYS A 82 -4.93 -2.00 18.54
CA LYS A 82 -5.29 -0.90 19.42
C LYS A 82 -4.19 0.15 19.45
N THR A 83 -4.58 1.43 19.35
CA THR A 83 -3.65 2.56 19.32
C THR A 83 -2.98 2.76 20.70
N PHE A 84 -3.76 2.57 21.78
CA PHE A 84 -3.29 2.75 23.16
C PHE A 84 -3.68 1.52 24.00
N PRO A 85 -2.94 0.41 23.91
CA PRO A 85 -3.23 -0.76 24.72
C PRO A 85 -2.95 -0.48 26.20
N SER A 86 -3.88 -0.85 27.08
CA SER A 86 -3.79 -0.61 28.51
C SER A 86 -2.64 -1.34 29.23
N ASP A 87 -2.18 -2.43 28.62
CA ASP A 87 -1.07 -3.27 29.11
C ASP A 87 0.27 -2.96 28.43
N GLY A 88 0.30 -1.96 27.54
CA GLY A 88 1.47 -1.60 26.75
C GLY A 88 1.83 -2.60 25.66
N ASN A 89 1.05 -3.66 25.48
CA ASN A 89 1.29 -4.69 24.48
C ASN A 89 0.24 -4.59 23.36
N ALA A 90 0.67 -4.12 22.21
CA ALA A 90 -0.18 -3.93 21.03
C ALA A 90 -0.14 -5.18 20.15
N GLU A 91 -1.01 -6.14 20.41
CA GLU A 91 -1.16 -7.32 19.58
C GLU A 91 -1.88 -6.96 18.27
N VAL A 92 -1.33 -7.45 17.15
CA VAL A 92 -1.91 -7.25 15.82
C VAL A 92 -2.85 -8.39 15.48
N MET A 93 -4.09 -8.07 15.19
CA MET A 93 -5.06 -8.99 14.63
C MET A 93 -5.00 -8.92 13.10
N TRP A 94 -4.52 -9.98 12.45
CA TRP A 94 -4.43 -10.07 11.00
C TRP A 94 -5.75 -10.52 10.38
N LEU A 95 -6.23 -9.78 9.37
CA LEU A 95 -7.46 -10.08 8.65
C LEU A 95 -7.21 -11.12 7.56
N ASP A 96 -8.12 -12.08 7.44
CA ASP A 96 -8.07 -13.14 6.43
C ASP A 96 -8.59 -12.65 5.07
N LEU A 97 -7.76 -11.89 4.34
CA LEU A 97 -8.06 -11.42 3.00
C LEU A 97 -7.78 -12.48 1.93
N GLU A 98 -6.80 -13.35 2.15
CA GLU A 98 -6.39 -14.36 1.17
C GLU A 98 -7.50 -15.37 0.89
N SER A 99 -8.39 -15.65 1.84
CA SER A 99 -9.53 -16.57 1.64
C SER A 99 -10.60 -16.03 0.69
N ILE A 100 -10.51 -14.77 0.25
CA ILE A 100 -11.49 -14.15 -0.66
C ILE A 100 -11.18 -14.53 -2.11
N PHE A 101 -9.96 -14.25 -2.59
CA PHE A 101 -9.55 -14.49 -3.98
C PHE A 101 -8.17 -15.14 -4.11
N GLY A 102 -7.65 -15.76 -3.04
CA GLY A 102 -6.30 -16.30 -3.00
C GLY A 102 -5.26 -15.23 -2.63
N PRO A 103 -3.96 -15.57 -2.70
CA PRO A 103 -2.88 -14.72 -2.20
C PRO A 103 -2.53 -13.52 -3.10
N ASP A 104 -3.05 -13.48 -4.33
CA ASP A 104 -2.76 -12.42 -5.31
C ASP A 104 -4.02 -11.59 -5.57
N PHE A 105 -4.20 -10.56 -4.76
CA PHE A 105 -5.36 -9.67 -4.78
C PHE A 105 -4.93 -8.21 -4.69
N TYR A 106 -5.86 -7.31 -4.94
CA TYR A 106 -5.71 -5.87 -4.69
C TYR A 106 -6.66 -5.43 -3.60
N LEU A 107 -6.13 -4.71 -2.61
CA LEU A 107 -6.92 -3.98 -1.63
C LEU A 107 -7.31 -2.63 -2.24
N ALA A 108 -8.56 -2.48 -2.70
CA ALA A 108 -8.99 -1.30 -3.46
C ALA A 108 -9.42 -0.14 -2.58
N LYS A 109 -10.20 -0.41 -1.54
CA LYS A 109 -10.71 0.59 -0.61
C LYS A 109 -10.86 0.00 0.79
N THR A 110 -10.70 0.86 1.79
CA THR A 110 -10.83 0.50 3.20
C THR A 110 -11.52 1.64 3.92
N GLU A 111 -12.57 1.34 4.68
CA GLU A 111 -13.30 2.31 5.49
C GLU A 111 -13.78 1.71 6.81
N TRP A 112 -13.68 2.48 7.89
CA TRP A 112 -14.28 2.14 9.17
C TRP A 112 -15.77 2.43 9.18
N LEU A 113 -16.57 1.60 9.86
CA LEU A 113 -17.92 1.98 10.24
C LEU A 113 -17.89 3.11 11.27
N LYS A 114 -18.90 3.96 11.25
CA LYS A 114 -18.99 5.14 12.12
C LYS A 114 -19.07 4.79 13.61
N ASP A 115 -19.55 3.61 13.94
CA ASP A 115 -19.71 3.09 15.30
C ASP A 115 -18.47 2.31 15.78
N ASN A 116 -17.39 2.28 15.00
CA ASN A 116 -16.13 1.57 15.26
C ASN A 116 -16.25 0.04 15.36
N SER A 117 -17.43 -0.53 15.09
CA SER A 117 -17.69 -1.97 15.27
C SER A 117 -16.97 -2.85 14.25
N ALA A 118 -16.72 -2.30 13.05
CA ALA A 118 -16.14 -3.07 11.97
C ALA A 118 -15.40 -2.18 10.96
N ILE A 119 -14.57 -2.82 10.16
CA ILE A 119 -13.91 -2.23 8.99
C ILE A 119 -14.41 -2.92 7.73
N VAL A 120 -14.73 -2.13 6.72
CA VAL A 120 -15.19 -2.61 5.42
C VAL A 120 -14.06 -2.46 4.42
N VAL A 121 -13.75 -3.53 3.73
CA VAL A 121 -12.70 -3.57 2.72
C VAL A 121 -13.27 -3.99 1.37
N GLN A 122 -12.77 -3.38 0.32
CA GLN A 122 -13.05 -3.73 -1.06
C GLN A 122 -11.81 -4.41 -1.65
N VAL A 123 -11.98 -5.66 -2.05
CA VAL A 123 -10.91 -6.52 -2.57
C VAL A 123 -11.22 -6.87 -4.01
N LEU A 124 -10.21 -6.79 -4.89
CA LEU A 124 -10.31 -7.27 -6.27
C LEU A 124 -9.37 -8.45 -6.48
N ASP A 125 -9.79 -9.39 -7.33
CA ASP A 125 -8.88 -10.42 -7.81
C ASP A 125 -7.81 -9.84 -8.76
N ARG A 126 -6.74 -10.60 -9.00
CA ARG A 126 -5.61 -10.18 -9.86
C ARG A 126 -6.06 -9.74 -11.26
N ARG A 127 -7.07 -10.37 -11.82
CA ARG A 127 -7.58 -10.08 -13.16
C ARG A 127 -8.57 -8.92 -13.18
N GLN A 128 -8.98 -8.41 -12.02
CA GLN A 128 -10.01 -7.40 -11.87
C GLN A 128 -11.36 -7.81 -12.50
N LYS A 129 -11.62 -9.12 -12.43
CA LYS A 129 -12.88 -9.72 -12.89
C LYS A 129 -13.88 -9.90 -11.76
N ASN A 130 -13.39 -9.93 -10.53
CA ASN A 130 -14.19 -10.10 -9.34
C ASN A 130 -13.84 -9.01 -8.33
N ILE A 131 -14.86 -8.43 -7.73
CA ILE A 131 -14.73 -7.49 -6.63
C ILE A 131 -15.60 -7.97 -5.46
N ALA A 132 -15.05 -8.00 -4.28
CA ALA A 132 -15.75 -8.33 -3.06
C ALA A 132 -15.76 -7.15 -2.11
N LEU A 133 -16.91 -6.84 -1.55
CA LEU A 133 -17.07 -5.95 -0.41
C LEU A 133 -17.22 -6.83 0.84
N VAL A 134 -16.29 -6.75 1.75
CA VAL A 134 -16.20 -7.61 2.92
C VAL A 134 -16.06 -6.77 4.18
N MET A 135 -16.79 -7.13 5.20
CA MET A 135 -16.74 -6.51 6.51
C MET A 135 -16.02 -7.42 7.49
N PHE A 136 -15.11 -6.86 8.27
CA PHE A 136 -14.43 -7.54 9.36
C PHE A 136 -14.80 -6.88 10.69
N ASP A 137 -15.27 -7.67 11.64
CA ASP A 137 -15.50 -7.23 13.00
C ASP A 137 -14.20 -6.74 13.65
N ALA A 138 -14.21 -5.55 14.23
CA ALA A 138 -13.02 -4.89 14.75
C ALA A 138 -12.43 -5.56 16.02
N THR A 139 -13.21 -6.42 16.68
CA THR A 139 -12.81 -7.08 17.92
C THR A 139 -12.36 -8.52 17.69
N THR A 140 -13.06 -9.23 16.82
CA THR A 140 -12.86 -10.66 16.61
C THR A 140 -12.17 -11.00 15.29
N GLY A 141 -12.13 -10.06 14.35
CA GLY A 141 -11.68 -10.31 12.97
C GLY A 141 -12.64 -11.18 12.16
N ALA A 142 -13.84 -11.44 12.67
CA ALA A 142 -14.83 -12.27 11.98
C ALA A 142 -15.24 -11.61 10.66
N LYS A 143 -15.22 -12.41 9.60
CA LYS A 143 -15.48 -11.96 8.23
C LYS A 143 -16.95 -12.14 7.84
N THR A 144 -17.56 -11.13 7.25
CA THR A 144 -18.88 -11.16 6.64
C THR A 144 -18.81 -10.64 5.22
N ASN A 145 -19.19 -11.44 4.24
CA ASN A 145 -19.29 -11.00 2.85
C ASN A 145 -20.55 -10.16 2.67
N LEU A 146 -20.40 -8.91 2.28
CA LEU A 146 -21.52 -7.98 2.05
C LEU A 146 -22.01 -8.02 0.60
N HIS A 147 -21.05 -8.07 -0.34
CA HIS A 147 -21.34 -8.06 -1.77
C HIS A 147 -20.22 -8.73 -2.55
N LEU A 148 -20.60 -9.40 -3.63
CA LEU A 148 -19.69 -9.95 -4.62
C LEU A 148 -20.19 -9.58 -6.00
N GLU A 149 -19.36 -8.94 -6.79
CA GLU A 149 -19.64 -8.62 -8.18
C GLU A 149 -18.62 -9.31 -9.08
N GLN A 150 -19.10 -9.77 -10.22
CA GLN A 150 -18.28 -10.42 -11.23
C GLN A 150 -18.46 -9.73 -12.57
N ALA A 151 -17.39 -9.57 -13.32
CA ALA A 151 -17.44 -9.05 -14.69
C ALA A 151 -18.35 -9.91 -15.58
N VAL A 152 -19.12 -9.24 -16.43
CA VAL A 152 -20.14 -9.87 -17.28
C VAL A 152 -19.50 -10.83 -18.33
N ASP A 153 -18.30 -10.50 -18.79
CA ASP A 153 -17.56 -11.27 -19.78
C ASP A 153 -16.04 -11.10 -19.64
N GLU A 154 -15.28 -11.81 -20.48
CA GLU A 154 -13.82 -11.77 -20.50
C GLU A 154 -13.21 -10.40 -20.93
N LYS A 155 -14.00 -9.52 -21.54
CA LYS A 155 -13.55 -8.20 -22.03
C LYS A 155 -13.91 -7.07 -21.11
N SER A 156 -14.82 -7.29 -20.15
CA SER A 156 -15.23 -6.31 -19.15
C SER A 156 -14.41 -6.43 -17.86
N TRP A 157 -14.41 -5.37 -17.08
CA TRP A 157 -13.87 -5.31 -15.71
C TRP A 157 -14.98 -4.93 -14.74
N VAL A 158 -14.81 -5.26 -13.47
CA VAL A 158 -15.62 -4.72 -12.38
C VAL A 158 -15.14 -3.32 -12.02
N ASN A 159 -16.06 -2.44 -11.62
CA ASN A 159 -15.81 -1.04 -11.25
C ASN A 159 -16.21 -0.80 -9.79
#